data_3149499a2b55b84a88e69cd50b53c57b
#
_entry.id   3149499a2b55b84a88e69cd50b53c57b
#
_cell.length_a   1.000
_cell.length_b   1.000
_cell.length_c   1.000
_cell.angle_alpha   90.00
_cell.angle_beta   90.00
_cell.angle_gamma   90.00
#
_symmetry.space_group_name_H-M   'P 1'
#
loop_
_entity.id
_entity.type
_entity.pdbx_description
1 polymer ?
#
loop_
_entity_poly.entity_id
_entity_poly.type
_entity_poly.pdbx_seq_one_letter_code
_entity_poly.pdbx_strand_id
1 'polypeptide(L)'
;MIIEVENYRQENCLQCSQKGIKHGKSSIGTQRLYCKFCKKTWQISYAYKAYNHKINSLIILLTKEGCGIRSIARLLSISTTTLLSRIKSIAQSLKFPTLPLHKIYQIDELCTFVKNKQNRVWIICALEEDSKKIVRFFVGNRTNKTIKRVIDDVLVSSPTLIRTDKLKNYQFLIPKEIHNTACKGIQNIERMNLSLRTHLKRLNRKTIAYSRDITLLYAIVKIYLLK
;
A
#
# COMPACT_ATOMS: atom_id res chain seq x y z
N MET A 1 22.23 -1.85 12.40
CA MET A 1 22.01 -3.24 11.94
C MET A 1 21.57 -3.19 10.49
N ILE A 2 22.29 -3.85 9.61
CA ILE A 2 21.96 -3.99 8.17
C ILE A 2 21.31 -5.36 8.02
N ILE A 3 20.17 -5.43 7.34
CA ILE A 3 19.56 -6.73 7.01
C ILE A 3 20.44 -7.36 5.94
N GLU A 4 21.10 -8.46 6.28
CA GLU A 4 21.88 -9.21 5.31
C GLU A 4 20.93 -9.87 4.31
N VAL A 5 20.95 -9.32 3.09
CA VAL A 5 20.28 -9.91 1.94
C VAL A 5 21.33 -10.74 1.24
N GLU A 6 21.31 -12.05 1.45
CA GLU A 6 22.23 -12.99 0.82
C GLU A 6 22.34 -12.77 -0.70
N ASN A 7 23.54 -12.86 -1.25
CA ASN A 7 23.76 -12.81 -2.68
C ASN A 7 23.16 -14.07 -3.33
N TYR A 8 21.94 -13.95 -3.84
CA TYR A 8 21.22 -15.05 -4.47
C TYR A 8 21.83 -15.33 -5.85
N ARG A 9 22.24 -16.60 -6.05
CA ARG A 9 22.67 -17.08 -7.39
C ARG A 9 21.43 -17.54 -8.16
N GLN A 10 21.10 -16.82 -9.21
CA GLN A 10 19.96 -17.09 -10.09
C GLN A 10 20.40 -17.94 -11.28
N GLU A 11 20.27 -19.26 -11.18
CA GLU A 11 20.62 -20.18 -12.28
C GLU A 11 19.45 -20.43 -13.24
N ASN A 12 18.22 -20.37 -12.73
CA ASN A 12 17.02 -20.60 -13.51
C ASN A 12 16.38 -19.30 -14.01
N CYS A 13 15.76 -19.34 -15.16
CA CYS A 13 15.01 -18.21 -15.72
C CYS A 13 13.84 -17.82 -14.82
N LEU A 14 13.75 -16.52 -14.46
CA LEU A 14 12.67 -16.00 -13.63
C LEU A 14 11.28 -16.08 -14.30
N GLN A 15 11.22 -16.27 -15.60
CA GLN A 15 9.97 -16.26 -16.35
C GLN A 15 9.40 -17.66 -16.60
N CYS A 16 10.25 -18.65 -16.88
CA CYS A 16 9.84 -20.02 -17.20
C CYS A 16 10.50 -21.10 -16.34
N SER A 17 11.30 -20.71 -15.36
CA SER A 17 12.05 -21.58 -14.44
C SER A 17 13.05 -22.56 -15.10
N GLN A 18 13.23 -22.53 -16.41
CA GLN A 18 14.21 -23.36 -17.09
C GLN A 18 15.64 -22.92 -16.78
N LYS A 19 16.56 -23.87 -16.71
CA LYS A 19 17.98 -23.62 -16.45
C LYS A 19 18.59 -22.80 -17.58
N GLY A 20 19.32 -21.73 -17.20
CA GLY A 20 20.04 -20.91 -18.16
C GLY A 20 21.33 -21.52 -18.65
N ILE A 21 21.70 -21.25 -19.90
CA ILE A 21 23.01 -21.61 -20.45
C ILE A 21 23.98 -20.41 -20.29
N LYS A 22 25.28 -20.70 -20.17
CA LYS A 22 26.32 -19.66 -20.08
C LYS A 22 26.31 -18.80 -21.34
N HIS A 23 26.33 -17.47 -21.16
CA HIS A 23 26.24 -16.49 -22.24
C HIS A 23 27.20 -15.30 -21.97
N GLY A 24 28.50 -15.57 -22.01
CA GLY A 24 29.51 -14.58 -21.75
C GLY A 24 29.54 -14.03 -20.31
N LYS A 25 30.31 -13.00 -20.08
CA LYS A 25 30.45 -12.31 -18.78
C LYS A 25 30.02 -10.85 -18.89
N SER A 26 29.67 -10.22 -17.77
CA SER A 26 29.43 -8.78 -17.66
C SER A 26 30.79 -8.02 -17.66
N SER A 27 30.76 -6.68 -17.77
CA SER A 27 31.94 -5.83 -17.66
C SER A 27 32.70 -5.96 -16.33
N ILE A 28 32.00 -6.39 -15.26
CA ILE A 28 32.58 -6.64 -13.94
C ILE A 28 32.91 -8.13 -13.70
N GLY A 29 32.99 -8.95 -14.77
CA GLY A 29 33.39 -10.34 -14.71
C GLY A 29 32.29 -11.35 -14.27
N THR A 30 31.09 -10.92 -13.91
CA THR A 30 30.01 -11.82 -13.50
C THR A 30 29.46 -12.62 -14.66
N GLN A 31 29.28 -13.96 -14.46
CA GLN A 31 28.71 -14.85 -15.47
C GLN A 31 27.29 -14.42 -15.85
N ARG A 32 27.02 -14.28 -17.14
CA ARG A 32 25.68 -14.09 -17.70
C ARG A 32 25.10 -15.43 -18.14
N LEU A 33 23.79 -15.55 -18.02
CA LEU A 33 23.01 -16.71 -18.46
C LEU A 33 22.00 -16.28 -19.53
N TYR A 34 21.63 -17.21 -20.39
CA TYR A 34 20.62 -17.02 -21.44
C TYR A 34 19.59 -18.14 -21.40
N CYS A 35 18.32 -17.77 -21.49
CA CYS A 35 17.22 -18.71 -21.63
C CYS A 35 16.90 -18.94 -23.11
N LYS A 36 17.05 -20.18 -23.60
CA LYS A 36 16.70 -20.53 -24.99
C LYS A 36 15.21 -20.36 -25.29
N PHE A 37 14.35 -20.59 -24.29
CA PHE A 37 12.90 -20.50 -24.43
C PHE A 37 12.39 -19.05 -24.40
N CYS A 38 12.71 -18.29 -23.36
CA CYS A 38 12.25 -16.92 -23.20
C CYS A 38 13.09 -15.87 -23.93
N LYS A 39 14.25 -16.28 -24.54
CA LYS A 39 15.21 -15.39 -25.22
C LYS A 39 15.77 -14.27 -24.35
N LYS A 40 15.72 -14.41 -23.02
CA LYS A 40 16.21 -13.41 -22.06
C LYS A 40 17.56 -13.77 -21.51
N THR A 41 18.35 -12.73 -21.20
CA THR A 41 19.64 -12.84 -20.53
C THR A 41 19.57 -12.23 -19.12
N TRP A 42 20.34 -12.79 -18.19
CA TRP A 42 20.52 -12.23 -16.83
C TRP A 42 21.92 -12.57 -16.31
N GLN A 43 22.29 -11.93 -15.21
CA GLN A 43 23.52 -12.26 -14.48
C GLN A 43 23.21 -13.28 -13.38
N ILE A 44 24.15 -14.20 -13.13
CA ILE A 44 24.00 -15.20 -12.07
C ILE A 44 23.89 -14.58 -10.68
N SER A 45 24.50 -13.41 -10.49
CA SER A 45 24.40 -12.59 -9.29
C SER A 45 24.51 -11.11 -9.65
N TYR A 46 23.95 -10.24 -8.81
CA TYR A 46 24.01 -8.80 -8.97
C TYR A 46 24.65 -8.17 -7.72
N ALA A 47 25.62 -7.28 -7.91
CA ALA A 47 26.24 -6.56 -6.80
C ALA A 47 25.24 -5.59 -6.11
N TYR A 48 24.36 -4.96 -6.90
CA TYR A 48 23.38 -4.02 -6.36
C TYR A 48 22.20 -4.76 -5.75
N LYS A 49 22.02 -4.60 -4.42
CA LYS A 49 21.05 -5.34 -3.61
C LYS A 49 19.58 -5.19 -4.06
N ALA A 50 19.22 -4.12 -4.78
CA ALA A 50 17.87 -3.95 -5.32
C ALA A 50 17.46 -5.02 -6.35
N TYR A 51 18.42 -5.75 -6.94
CA TYR A 51 18.10 -6.87 -7.84
C TYR A 51 17.75 -8.17 -7.11
N ASN A 52 17.90 -8.22 -5.78
CA ASN A 52 17.49 -9.38 -5.02
C ASN A 52 15.98 -9.57 -5.11
N HIS A 53 15.53 -10.80 -5.38
CA HIS A 53 14.11 -11.15 -5.53
C HIS A 53 13.30 -10.91 -4.24
N LYS A 54 13.92 -11.03 -3.06
CA LYS A 54 13.28 -10.82 -1.75
C LYS A 54 13.12 -9.33 -1.40
N ILE A 55 13.72 -8.41 -2.15
CA ILE A 55 13.76 -6.99 -1.80
C ILE A 55 12.35 -6.38 -1.63
N ASN A 56 11.41 -6.74 -2.51
CA ASN A 56 10.04 -6.23 -2.45
C ASN A 56 9.30 -6.71 -1.19
N SER A 57 9.50 -7.97 -0.81
CA SER A 57 8.90 -8.53 0.43
C SER A 57 9.45 -7.83 1.68
N LEU A 58 10.76 -7.53 1.71
CA LEU A 58 11.38 -6.77 2.79
C LEU A 58 10.90 -5.32 2.83
N ILE A 59 10.72 -4.67 1.66
CA ILE A 59 10.14 -3.32 1.59
C ILE A 59 8.72 -3.32 2.15
N ILE A 60 7.89 -4.31 1.81
CA ILE A 60 6.53 -4.45 2.35
C ILE A 60 6.57 -4.59 3.87
N LEU A 61 7.36 -5.54 4.37
CA LEU A 61 7.49 -5.80 5.81
C LEU A 61 7.90 -4.53 6.57
N LEU A 62 9.01 -3.89 6.18
CA LEU A 62 9.52 -2.69 6.85
C LEU A 62 8.55 -1.49 6.73
N THR A 63 7.77 -1.42 5.64
CA THR A 63 6.72 -0.40 5.49
C THR A 63 5.59 -0.63 6.48
N LYS A 64 5.17 -1.88 6.69
CA LYS A 64 4.15 -2.26 7.69
C LYS A 64 4.60 -1.99 9.11
N GLU A 65 5.88 -2.25 9.41
CA GLU A 65 6.50 -1.90 10.70
C GLU A 65 6.69 -0.39 10.90
N GLY A 66 6.18 0.45 9.99
CA GLY A 66 6.22 1.91 10.11
C GLY A 66 7.60 2.53 9.92
N CYS A 67 8.57 1.79 9.38
CA CYS A 67 9.90 2.32 9.12
C CYS A 67 9.86 3.50 8.15
N GLY A 68 10.65 4.54 8.45
CA GLY A 68 10.79 5.70 7.57
C GLY A 68 11.55 5.36 6.27
N ILE A 69 11.29 6.10 5.18
CA ILE A 69 11.92 5.88 3.87
C ILE A 69 13.45 5.79 3.97
N ARG A 70 14.09 6.75 4.67
CA ARG A 70 15.56 6.74 4.83
C ARG A 70 16.05 5.53 5.65
N SER A 71 15.27 5.09 6.64
CA SER A 71 15.59 3.91 7.45
C SER A 71 15.53 2.64 6.61
N ILE A 72 14.47 2.45 5.82
CA ILE A 72 14.32 1.31 4.91
C ILE A 72 15.48 1.27 3.90
N ALA A 73 15.78 2.42 3.26
CA ALA A 73 16.85 2.51 2.28
C ALA A 73 18.21 2.11 2.88
N ARG A 74 18.50 2.58 4.10
CA ARG A 74 19.73 2.26 4.85
C ARG A 74 19.78 0.78 5.26
N LEU A 75 18.68 0.24 5.81
CA LEU A 75 18.60 -1.17 6.22
C LEU A 75 18.81 -2.12 5.05
N LEU A 76 18.25 -1.80 3.88
CA LEU A 76 18.34 -2.63 2.68
C LEU A 76 19.56 -2.28 1.80
N SER A 77 20.34 -1.27 2.16
CA SER A 77 21.50 -0.78 1.37
C SER A 77 21.15 -0.47 -0.09
N ILE A 78 20.02 0.22 -0.30
CA ILE A 78 19.55 0.70 -1.60
C ILE A 78 19.37 2.21 -1.58
N SER A 79 19.35 2.87 -2.74
CA SER A 79 19.09 4.30 -2.82
C SER A 79 17.63 4.61 -2.45
N THR A 80 17.41 5.80 -1.87
CA THR A 80 16.05 6.28 -1.58
C THR A 80 15.20 6.41 -2.85
N THR A 81 15.79 6.78 -3.97
CA THR A 81 15.11 6.87 -5.28
C THR A 81 14.62 5.50 -5.72
N THR A 82 15.46 4.47 -5.65
CA THR A 82 15.09 3.08 -5.96
C THR A 82 13.99 2.59 -5.03
N LEU A 83 14.09 2.87 -3.72
CA LEU A 83 13.06 2.50 -2.75
C LEU A 83 11.71 3.15 -3.08
N LEU A 84 11.67 4.45 -3.37
CA LEU A 84 10.44 5.17 -3.71
C LEU A 84 9.79 4.61 -4.97
N SER A 85 10.58 4.31 -6.00
CA SER A 85 10.10 3.66 -7.23
C SER A 85 9.51 2.28 -6.93
N ARG A 86 10.19 1.46 -6.11
CA ARG A 86 9.70 0.13 -5.70
C ARG A 86 8.41 0.20 -4.91
N ILE A 87 8.28 1.11 -3.93
CA ILE A 87 7.04 1.30 -3.17
C ILE A 87 5.87 1.63 -4.11
N LYS A 88 6.07 2.54 -5.07
CA LYS A 88 5.03 2.87 -6.06
C LYS A 88 4.66 1.67 -6.93
N SER A 89 5.64 0.94 -7.44
CA SER A 89 5.42 -0.27 -8.26
C SER A 89 4.70 -1.38 -7.48
N ILE A 90 5.11 -1.65 -6.23
CA ILE A 90 4.44 -2.61 -5.35
C ILE A 90 2.97 -2.20 -5.15
N ALA A 91 2.72 -0.93 -4.82
CA ALA A 91 1.35 -0.46 -4.62
C ALA A 91 0.48 -0.55 -5.88
N GLN A 92 1.05 -0.33 -7.07
CA GLN A 92 0.36 -0.49 -8.35
C GLN A 92 -0.03 -1.95 -8.61
N SER A 93 0.82 -2.91 -8.27
CA SER A 93 0.55 -4.34 -8.45
C SER A 93 -0.51 -4.89 -7.48
N LEU A 94 -0.75 -4.22 -6.36
CA LEU A 94 -1.78 -4.63 -5.40
C LEU A 94 -3.18 -4.34 -5.95
N LYS A 95 -4.04 -5.35 -5.92
CA LYS A 95 -5.46 -5.20 -6.23
C LYS A 95 -6.26 -5.06 -4.94
N PHE A 96 -7.35 -4.29 -4.99
CA PHE A 96 -8.32 -4.30 -3.88
C PHE A 96 -9.01 -5.67 -3.80
N PRO A 97 -9.41 -6.11 -2.62
CA PRO A 97 -10.20 -7.33 -2.46
C PRO A 97 -11.56 -7.18 -3.16
N THR A 98 -12.12 -8.29 -3.61
CA THR A 98 -13.51 -8.33 -4.06
C THR A 98 -14.41 -7.98 -2.88
N LEU A 99 -15.42 -7.14 -3.12
CA LEU A 99 -16.38 -6.76 -2.09
C LEU A 99 -17.38 -7.90 -1.90
N PRO A 100 -17.54 -8.44 -0.68
CA PRO A 100 -18.58 -9.40 -0.41
C PRO A 100 -19.96 -8.75 -0.49
N LEU A 101 -20.96 -9.48 -1.04
CA LEU A 101 -22.32 -8.99 -1.19
C LEU A 101 -23.07 -9.00 0.15
N HIS A 102 -24.03 -8.10 0.29
CA HIS A 102 -24.97 -8.05 1.42
C HIS A 102 -24.30 -7.99 2.81
N LYS A 103 -23.19 -7.24 2.91
CA LYS A 103 -22.46 -7.04 4.16
C LYS A 103 -22.71 -5.66 4.75
N ILE A 104 -22.28 -5.51 6.02
CA ILE A 104 -22.28 -4.24 6.74
C ILE A 104 -20.90 -3.58 6.55
N TYR A 105 -20.92 -2.31 6.21
CA TYR A 105 -19.69 -1.53 6.03
C TYR A 105 -19.65 -0.34 6.98
N GLN A 106 -18.46 -0.01 7.45
CA GLN A 106 -18.17 1.21 8.20
C GLN A 106 -17.33 2.13 7.33
N ILE A 107 -17.71 3.41 7.22
CA ILE A 107 -16.97 4.42 6.45
C ILE A 107 -16.60 5.58 7.38
N ASP A 108 -15.33 5.98 7.35
CA ASP A 108 -14.81 7.11 8.12
C ASP A 108 -13.61 7.75 7.41
N GLU A 109 -13.27 8.97 7.83
CA GLU A 109 -12.16 9.73 7.27
C GLU A 109 -11.05 10.01 8.29
N LEU A 110 -9.84 9.75 7.88
CA LEU A 110 -8.63 10.09 8.60
C LEU A 110 -7.95 11.31 7.97
N CYS A 111 -7.91 12.42 8.71
CA CYS A 111 -7.20 13.63 8.29
C CYS A 111 -5.68 13.47 8.48
N THR A 112 -4.92 13.85 7.46
CA THR A 112 -3.46 13.94 7.46
C THR A 112 -3.00 15.15 6.64
N PHE A 113 -1.69 15.25 6.38
CA PHE A 113 -1.10 16.39 5.69
C PHE A 113 -0.09 15.91 4.65
N VAL A 114 0.08 16.70 3.58
CA VAL A 114 1.12 16.49 2.56
C VAL A 114 1.95 17.75 2.43
N LYS A 115 3.27 17.63 2.46
CA LYS A 115 4.28 18.71 2.45
C LYS A 115 4.30 19.55 3.73
N ASN A 116 3.19 20.11 4.15
CA ASN A 116 3.07 20.96 5.35
C ASN A 116 1.64 20.84 5.95
N LYS A 117 1.41 21.47 7.10
CA LYS A 117 0.12 21.44 7.82
C LYS A 117 -1.01 22.20 7.13
N GLN A 118 -0.70 23.07 6.18
CA GLN A 118 -1.71 23.81 5.43
C GLN A 118 -2.37 22.91 4.38
N ASN A 119 -1.63 21.97 3.81
CA ASN A 119 -2.12 21.01 2.81
C ASN A 119 -2.77 19.81 3.48
N ARG A 120 -4.01 19.96 3.93
CA ARG A 120 -4.82 18.87 4.48
C ARG A 120 -5.21 17.89 3.39
N VAL A 121 -5.06 16.62 3.70
CA VAL A 121 -5.46 15.50 2.85
C VAL A 121 -6.20 14.49 3.72
N TRP A 122 -7.21 13.85 3.15
CA TRP A 122 -8.06 12.89 3.85
C TRP A 122 -7.89 11.51 3.24
N ILE A 123 -7.87 10.51 4.10
CA ILE A 123 -7.92 9.10 3.73
C ILE A 123 -9.31 8.63 4.11
N ILE A 124 -10.16 8.43 3.10
CA ILE A 124 -11.53 7.92 3.29
C ILE A 124 -11.44 6.41 3.16
N CYS A 125 -11.85 5.69 4.20
CA CYS A 125 -11.76 4.24 4.26
C CYS A 125 -13.16 3.62 4.37
N ALA A 126 -13.35 2.47 3.72
CA ALA A 126 -14.48 1.58 3.94
C ALA A 126 -13.97 0.26 4.50
N LEU A 127 -14.49 -0.13 5.66
CA LEU A 127 -14.16 -1.35 6.38
C LEU A 127 -15.37 -2.28 6.35
N GLU A 128 -15.18 -3.55 6.04
CA GLU A 128 -16.19 -4.59 6.18
C GLU A 128 -16.24 -5.05 7.65
N GLU A 129 -17.45 -5.03 8.24
CA GLU A 129 -17.64 -5.14 9.70
C GLU A 129 -17.24 -6.51 10.25
N ASP A 130 -17.57 -7.60 9.57
CA ASP A 130 -17.32 -8.97 10.04
C ASP A 130 -15.82 -9.30 10.01
N SER A 131 -15.17 -9.06 8.87
CA SER A 131 -13.73 -9.33 8.69
C SER A 131 -12.84 -8.28 9.33
N LYS A 132 -13.38 -7.10 9.66
CA LYS A 132 -12.64 -5.92 10.17
C LYS A 132 -11.52 -5.47 9.25
N LYS A 133 -11.64 -5.73 7.95
CA LYS A 133 -10.63 -5.38 6.94
C LYS A 133 -11.08 -4.18 6.11
N ILE A 134 -10.12 -3.34 5.76
CA ILE A 134 -10.37 -2.26 4.79
C ILE A 134 -10.53 -2.89 3.40
N VAL A 135 -11.66 -2.64 2.78
CA VAL A 135 -12.00 -3.15 1.45
C VAL A 135 -11.80 -2.10 0.36
N ARG A 136 -11.99 -0.82 0.69
CA ARG A 136 -11.74 0.33 -0.20
C ARG A 136 -11.16 1.48 0.59
N PHE A 137 -10.36 2.28 -0.06
CA PHE A 137 -9.97 3.60 0.45
C PHE A 137 -9.60 4.53 -0.69
N PHE A 138 -9.68 5.81 -0.43
CA PHE A 138 -9.25 6.87 -1.33
C PHE A 138 -8.46 7.94 -0.56
N VAL A 139 -7.50 8.58 -1.22
CA VAL A 139 -6.68 9.66 -0.63
C VAL A 139 -6.90 10.92 -1.46
N GLY A 140 -7.40 11.98 -0.83
CA GLY A 140 -7.68 13.24 -1.53
C GLY A 140 -8.30 14.30 -0.63
N ASN A 141 -8.89 15.32 -1.23
CA ASN A 141 -9.60 16.36 -0.51
C ASN A 141 -10.93 15.82 0.03
N ARG A 142 -11.43 16.39 1.14
CA ARG A 142 -12.74 16.05 1.73
C ARG A 142 -13.87 16.74 0.97
N THR A 143 -14.16 16.26 -0.23
CA THR A 143 -15.25 16.74 -1.07
C THR A 143 -16.27 15.62 -1.29
N ASN A 144 -17.53 15.99 -1.61
CA ASN A 144 -18.56 14.99 -1.95
C ASN A 144 -18.09 14.07 -3.08
N LYS A 145 -17.38 14.59 -4.09
CA LYS A 145 -16.83 13.81 -5.20
C LYS A 145 -15.85 12.74 -4.74
N THR A 146 -15.02 13.05 -3.74
CA THR A 146 -14.02 12.12 -3.22
C THR A 146 -14.66 11.06 -2.31
N ILE A 147 -15.57 11.47 -1.43
CA ILE A 147 -16.32 10.59 -0.53
C ILE A 147 -17.19 9.63 -1.36
N LYS A 148 -17.88 10.17 -2.36
CA LYS A 148 -18.75 9.41 -3.27
C LYS A 148 -18.03 8.24 -3.95
N ARG A 149 -16.76 8.40 -4.34
CA ARG A 149 -15.98 7.30 -4.96
C ARG A 149 -15.92 6.05 -4.10
N VAL A 150 -15.69 6.22 -2.78
CA VAL A 150 -15.63 5.08 -1.87
C VAL A 150 -17.02 4.50 -1.62
N ILE A 151 -18.04 5.38 -1.54
CA ILE A 151 -19.44 4.96 -1.35
C ILE A 151 -19.93 4.20 -2.59
N ASP A 152 -19.71 4.71 -3.81
CA ASP A 152 -20.13 4.07 -5.04
C ASP A 152 -19.50 2.67 -5.18
N ASP A 153 -18.21 2.53 -4.86
CA ASP A 153 -17.55 1.22 -4.84
C ASP A 153 -18.24 0.25 -3.86
N VAL A 154 -18.64 0.72 -2.67
CA VAL A 154 -19.34 -0.10 -1.67
C VAL A 154 -20.78 -0.42 -2.12
N LEU A 155 -21.49 0.54 -2.71
CA LEU A 155 -22.88 0.34 -3.18
C LEU A 155 -22.99 -0.75 -4.25
N VAL A 156 -21.95 -0.96 -5.08
CA VAL A 156 -21.90 -2.07 -6.05
C VAL A 156 -22.06 -3.44 -5.40
N SER A 157 -21.69 -3.58 -4.11
CA SER A 157 -21.85 -4.85 -3.37
C SER A 157 -23.24 -5.03 -2.74
N SER A 158 -24.20 -4.15 -3.02
CA SER A 158 -25.55 -4.16 -2.43
C SER A 158 -25.50 -4.34 -0.89
N PRO A 159 -24.88 -3.39 -0.16
CA PRO A 159 -24.66 -3.52 1.27
C PRO A 159 -25.99 -3.57 2.03
N THR A 160 -26.06 -4.39 3.09
CA THR A 160 -27.21 -4.42 3.98
C THR A 160 -27.29 -3.15 4.83
N LEU A 161 -26.13 -2.62 5.25
CA LEU A 161 -26.06 -1.41 6.06
C LEU A 161 -24.71 -0.72 5.85
N ILE A 162 -24.72 0.61 5.84
CA ILE A 162 -23.52 1.45 5.87
C ILE A 162 -23.56 2.32 7.12
N ARG A 163 -22.56 2.17 7.98
CA ARG A 163 -22.40 2.96 9.20
C ARG A 163 -21.37 4.06 9.00
N THR A 164 -21.71 5.27 9.40
CA THR A 164 -20.80 6.43 9.31
C THR A 164 -20.89 7.27 10.58
N ASP A 165 -20.00 8.23 10.71
CA ASP A 165 -20.16 9.32 11.66
C ASP A 165 -21.33 10.27 11.26
N LYS A 166 -21.56 11.32 12.05
CA LYS A 166 -22.62 12.31 11.82
C LYS A 166 -22.27 13.38 10.77
N LEU A 167 -21.26 13.15 9.91
CA LEU A 167 -20.92 14.08 8.86
C LEU A 167 -22.08 14.24 7.88
N LYS A 168 -22.54 15.49 7.69
CA LYS A 168 -23.71 15.82 6.84
C LYS A 168 -23.58 15.29 5.42
N ASN A 169 -22.37 15.25 4.86
CA ASN A 169 -22.12 14.77 3.51
C ASN A 169 -22.65 13.36 3.25
N TYR A 170 -22.55 12.45 4.23
CA TYR A 170 -23.02 11.07 4.10
C TYR A 170 -24.53 10.97 3.91
N GLN A 171 -25.31 11.87 4.56
CA GLN A 171 -26.76 11.89 4.45
C GLN A 171 -27.26 12.14 3.02
N PHE A 172 -26.46 12.84 2.19
CA PHE A 172 -26.79 13.12 0.79
C PHE A 172 -26.24 12.08 -0.17
N LEU A 173 -25.29 11.25 0.26
CA LEU A 173 -24.55 10.33 -0.60
C LEU A 173 -24.97 8.88 -0.45
N ILE A 174 -25.55 8.53 0.70
CA ILE A 174 -25.98 7.16 1.03
C ILE A 174 -27.50 7.12 1.10
N PRO A 175 -28.17 6.12 0.48
CA PRO A 175 -29.63 5.94 0.62
C PRO A 175 -30.02 5.78 2.08
N LYS A 176 -31.11 6.42 2.50
CA LYS A 176 -31.55 6.46 3.92
C LYS A 176 -31.86 5.08 4.49
N GLU A 177 -32.34 4.18 3.66
CA GLU A 177 -32.78 2.83 4.02
C GLU A 177 -31.63 1.96 4.52
N ILE A 178 -30.40 2.23 4.04
CA ILE A 178 -29.20 1.47 4.39
C ILE A 178 -28.17 2.30 5.16
N HIS A 179 -28.53 3.52 5.59
CA HIS A 179 -27.60 4.43 6.28
C HIS A 179 -27.87 4.50 7.77
N ASN A 180 -26.86 4.28 8.60
CA ASN A 180 -26.92 4.40 10.05
C ASN A 180 -25.78 5.29 10.58
N THR A 181 -26.15 6.31 11.37
CA THR A 181 -25.20 7.27 11.98
C THR A 181 -25.03 7.07 13.49
N ALA A 182 -25.36 5.89 14.02
CA ALA A 182 -25.21 5.59 15.44
C ALA A 182 -23.72 5.55 15.85
N CYS A 183 -23.36 6.33 16.86
CA CYS A 183 -21.97 6.44 17.35
C CYS A 183 -21.35 5.09 17.77
N LYS A 184 -22.15 4.15 18.26
CA LYS A 184 -21.67 2.81 18.66
C LYS A 184 -21.36 1.88 17.47
N GLY A 185 -21.65 2.28 16.23
CA GLY A 185 -21.52 1.41 15.07
C GLY A 185 -20.22 1.53 14.26
N ILE A 186 -19.32 2.45 14.60
CA ILE A 186 -18.10 2.74 13.82
C ILE A 186 -16.79 2.45 14.57
N GLN A 187 -16.86 1.74 15.68
CA GLN A 187 -15.70 1.48 16.55
C GLN A 187 -14.56 0.71 15.85
N ASN A 188 -14.89 -0.19 14.92
CA ASN A 188 -13.87 -0.97 14.23
C ASN A 188 -13.03 -0.10 13.30
N ILE A 189 -13.65 0.81 12.55
CA ILE A 189 -12.94 1.72 11.66
C ILE A 189 -12.17 2.80 12.44
N GLU A 190 -12.71 3.29 13.56
CA GLU A 190 -11.98 4.18 14.46
C GLU A 190 -10.72 3.52 15.02
N ARG A 191 -10.81 2.25 15.45
CA ARG A 191 -9.65 1.46 15.90
C ARG A 191 -8.64 1.26 14.77
N MET A 192 -9.10 0.98 13.54
CA MET A 192 -8.23 0.89 12.37
C MET A 192 -7.52 2.22 12.10
N ASN A 193 -8.21 3.33 12.18
CA ASN A 193 -7.64 4.67 12.04
C ASN A 193 -6.60 4.97 13.12
N LEU A 194 -6.83 4.50 14.36
CA LEU A 194 -5.85 4.59 15.44
C LEU A 194 -4.59 3.77 15.12
N SER A 195 -4.76 2.52 14.69
CA SER A 195 -3.65 1.64 14.29
C SER A 195 -2.82 2.24 13.16
N LEU A 196 -3.47 2.80 12.14
CA LEU A 196 -2.80 3.54 11.05
C LEU A 196 -1.94 4.69 11.58
N ARG A 197 -2.44 5.46 12.55
CA ARG A 197 -1.68 6.58 13.16
C ARG A 197 -0.52 6.08 14.02
N THR A 198 -0.72 4.98 14.75
CA THR A 198 0.31 4.39 15.63
C THR A 198 1.49 3.88 14.82
N HIS A 199 1.24 3.12 13.76
CA HIS A 199 2.29 2.52 12.94
C HIS A 199 2.89 3.49 11.93
N LEU A 200 2.05 4.26 11.24
CA LEU A 200 2.53 5.19 10.22
C LEU A 200 2.69 6.61 10.79
N LYS A 201 3.85 6.92 11.34
CA LYS A 201 4.17 8.24 11.97
C LYS A 201 3.79 9.45 11.11
N ARG A 202 3.76 9.29 9.76
CA ARG A 202 3.33 10.32 8.81
C ARG A 202 1.86 10.71 8.91
N LEU A 203 1.04 9.86 9.56
CA LEU A 203 -0.39 10.09 9.76
C LEU A 203 -0.73 10.72 11.12
N ASN A 204 0.26 10.89 12.00
CA ASN A 204 0.04 11.51 13.29
C ASN A 204 -0.34 12.98 13.15
N ARG A 205 -1.27 13.46 14.00
CA ARG A 205 -1.74 14.85 13.98
C ARG A 205 -0.64 15.86 14.32
N LYS A 206 0.27 15.49 15.23
CA LYS A 206 1.38 16.32 15.68
C LYS A 206 2.73 15.82 15.15
N THR A 207 2.81 15.49 13.87
CA THR A 207 4.05 15.02 13.24
C THR A 207 4.74 16.14 12.47
N ILE A 208 6.05 16.00 12.26
CA ILE A 208 6.83 16.70 11.24
C ILE A 208 7.20 15.79 10.08
N ALA A 209 6.84 14.49 10.16
CA ALA A 209 7.18 13.45 9.20
C ALA A 209 6.18 13.34 8.04
N TYR A 210 5.68 14.46 7.54
CA TYR A 210 4.69 14.49 6.47
C TYR A 210 5.14 13.76 5.21
N SER A 211 4.19 13.16 4.50
CA SER A 211 4.43 12.73 3.13
C SER A 211 4.67 13.94 2.23
N ARG A 212 5.71 13.89 1.39
CA ARG A 212 6.00 14.98 0.44
C ARG A 212 5.16 14.90 -0.83
N ASP A 213 4.60 13.74 -1.11
CA ASP A 213 3.84 13.43 -2.32
C ASP A 213 2.60 12.61 -1.96
N ILE A 214 1.44 12.97 -2.53
CA ILE A 214 0.16 12.30 -2.30
C ILE A 214 0.17 10.88 -2.88
N THR A 215 0.85 10.66 -4.00
CA THR A 215 0.96 9.33 -4.63
C THR A 215 1.78 8.37 -3.76
N LEU A 216 2.83 8.88 -3.11
CA LEU A 216 3.61 8.11 -2.15
C LEU A 216 2.80 7.82 -0.88
N LEU A 217 2.02 8.80 -0.38
CA LEU A 217 1.10 8.58 0.74
C LEU A 217 0.12 7.46 0.42
N TYR A 218 -0.54 7.54 -0.73
CA TYR A 218 -1.45 6.50 -1.22
C TYR A 218 -0.77 5.12 -1.30
N ALA A 219 0.44 5.06 -1.88
CA ALA A 219 1.18 3.82 -2.06
C ALA A 219 1.52 3.15 -0.70
N ILE A 220 1.98 3.93 0.28
CA ILE A 220 2.32 3.41 1.61
C ILE A 220 1.07 2.93 2.34
N VAL A 221 -0.01 3.71 2.32
CA VAL A 221 -1.29 3.31 2.93
C VAL A 221 -1.82 2.04 2.27
N LYS A 222 -1.73 1.93 0.93
CA LYS A 222 -2.16 0.74 0.19
C LYS A 222 -1.36 -0.51 0.57
N ILE A 223 -0.04 -0.40 0.69
CA ILE A 223 0.80 -1.50 1.15
C ILE A 223 0.43 -1.91 2.58
N TYR A 224 0.22 -0.95 3.47
CA TYR A 224 -0.13 -1.23 4.86
C TYR A 224 -1.47 -1.94 5.00
N LEU A 225 -2.48 -1.52 4.25
CA LEU A 225 -3.86 -2.03 4.37
C LEU A 225 -4.10 -3.34 3.61
N LEU A 226 -3.40 -3.59 2.49
CA LEU A 226 -3.70 -4.71 1.60
C LEU A 226 -2.66 -5.84 1.63
N LYS A 227 -1.61 -5.72 2.42
CA LYS A 227 -0.59 -6.75 2.66
C LYS A 227 -0.44 -7.04 4.15
#